data_db44a1225db30fa286e9c2168f15bf8b
#
_entry.id   db44a1225db30fa286e9c2168f15bf8b
#
_cell.length_a   1.000
_cell.length_b   1.000
_cell.length_c   1.000
_cell.angle_alpha   90.00
_cell.angle_beta   90.00
_cell.angle_gamma   90.00
#
_symmetry.space_group_name_H-M   'P 1'
#
loop_
_entity.id
_entity.type
_entity.pdbx_description
1 polymer ?
#
loop_
_entity_poly.entity_id
_entity_poly.type
_entity_poly.pdbx_seq_one_letter_code
_entity_poly.pdbx_strand_id
1 'polypeptide(L)'
;MKSASKLLYAIGFVFNIIGLVIIALFITLCGVALGSAEIVAKVATESQHSVELTQQILLTFVIVLSVVFVIHFIILFMVANAKKHLDNKTGKVSPHLVLLLLGILDCNLFYLLGGIFGMVAASDDVLSE
;
A
#
# COMPACT_ATOMS: atom_id res chain seq x y z
N MET A 1 -24.25 1.45 -5.94
CA MET A 1 -23.19 1.19 -4.95
C MET A 1 -22.10 0.24 -5.44
N LYS A 2 -22.47 -0.92 -5.97
CA LYS A 2 -21.53 -1.94 -6.46
C LYS A 2 -20.54 -1.44 -7.52
N SER A 3 -21.05 -0.77 -8.56
CA SER A 3 -20.21 -0.19 -9.62
C SER A 3 -19.29 0.90 -9.09
N ALA A 4 -19.78 1.73 -8.17
CA ALA A 4 -18.98 2.77 -7.52
C ALA A 4 -17.87 2.17 -6.67
N SER A 5 -18.17 1.13 -5.89
CA SER A 5 -17.16 0.41 -5.10
C SER A 5 -16.07 -0.19 -5.98
N LYS A 6 -16.44 -0.87 -7.07
CA LYS A 6 -15.49 -1.45 -8.01
C LYS A 6 -14.58 -0.40 -8.66
N LEU A 7 -15.16 0.74 -9.04
CA LEU A 7 -14.41 1.85 -9.63
C LEU A 7 -13.41 2.42 -8.62
N LEU A 8 -13.84 2.66 -7.39
CA LEU A 8 -12.98 3.17 -6.31
C LEU A 8 -11.85 2.20 -6.00
N TYR A 9 -12.12 0.91 -5.94
CA TYR A 9 -11.08 -0.10 -5.76
C TYR A 9 -10.10 -0.13 -6.93
N ALA A 10 -10.57 0.02 -8.17
CA ALA A 10 -9.70 0.06 -9.34
C ALA A 10 -8.78 1.29 -9.31
N ILE A 11 -9.30 2.45 -8.95
CA ILE A 11 -8.50 3.68 -8.83
C ILE A 11 -7.48 3.54 -7.68
N GLY A 12 -7.92 3.08 -6.52
CA GLY A 12 -7.05 2.83 -5.36
C GLY A 12 -5.96 1.80 -5.66
N PHE A 13 -6.27 0.78 -6.43
CA PHE A 13 -5.33 -0.23 -6.90
C PHE A 13 -4.22 0.36 -7.77
N VAL A 14 -4.58 1.24 -8.72
CA VAL A 14 -3.60 1.94 -9.57
C VAL A 14 -2.69 2.83 -8.72
N PHE A 15 -3.23 3.61 -7.78
CA PHE A 15 -2.43 4.42 -6.87
C PHE A 15 -1.51 3.56 -5.99
N ASN A 16 -1.99 2.41 -5.54
CA ASN A 16 -1.17 1.47 -4.77
C ASN A 16 -0.01 0.91 -5.58
N ILE A 17 -0.22 0.56 -6.85
CA ILE A 17 0.85 0.14 -7.76
C ILE A 17 1.88 1.26 -7.97
N ILE A 18 1.43 2.49 -8.19
CA ILE A 18 2.33 3.65 -8.31
C ILE A 18 3.16 3.81 -7.03
N GLY A 19 2.53 3.70 -5.87
CA GLY A 19 3.20 3.73 -4.57
C GLY A 19 4.26 2.63 -4.44
N LEU A 20 3.95 1.41 -4.84
CA LEU A 20 4.90 0.29 -4.83
C LEU A 20 6.11 0.54 -5.73
N VAL A 21 5.90 1.11 -6.92
CA VAL A 21 7.00 1.47 -7.83
C VAL A 21 7.91 2.52 -7.18
N ILE A 22 7.32 3.55 -6.57
CA ILE A 22 8.07 4.60 -5.87
C ILE A 22 8.87 4.02 -4.70
N ILE A 23 8.26 3.18 -3.88
CA ILE A 23 8.95 2.51 -2.75
C ILE A 23 10.10 1.65 -3.26
N ALA A 24 9.90 0.87 -4.32
CA ALA A 24 10.94 0.05 -4.92
C ALA A 24 12.12 0.88 -5.42
N LEU A 25 11.85 2.05 -6.03
CA LEU A 25 12.90 2.97 -6.46
C LEU A 25 13.70 3.50 -5.27
N PHE A 26 13.05 3.90 -4.17
CA PHE A 26 13.74 4.36 -2.96
C PHE A 26 14.57 3.25 -2.32
N ILE A 27 14.05 2.03 -2.23
CA ILE A 27 14.80 0.87 -1.72
C ILE A 27 16.05 0.66 -2.57
N THR A 28 15.94 0.71 -3.89
CA THR A 28 17.05 0.54 -4.82
C THR A 28 18.09 1.63 -4.65
N LEU A 29 17.66 2.90 -4.57
CA LEU A 29 18.57 4.03 -4.37
C LEU A 29 19.34 3.92 -3.04
N CYS A 30 18.65 3.62 -1.96
CA CYS A 30 19.28 3.42 -0.65
C CYS A 30 20.22 2.21 -0.64
N GLY A 31 19.84 1.12 -1.31
CA GLY A 31 20.67 -0.07 -1.44
C GLY A 31 21.95 0.19 -2.23
N VAL A 32 21.87 0.91 -3.34
CA VAL A 32 23.03 1.33 -4.13
C VAL A 32 23.93 2.26 -3.31
N ALA A 33 23.35 3.21 -2.58
CA ALA A 33 24.13 4.11 -1.71
C ALA A 33 24.87 3.33 -0.63
N LEU A 34 24.23 2.36 0.02
CA LEU A 34 24.88 1.49 1.02
C LEU A 34 26.02 0.65 0.44
N GLY A 35 25.91 0.23 -0.82
CA GLY A 35 26.93 -0.56 -1.50
C GLY A 35 28.13 0.25 -1.98
N SER A 36 28.11 1.57 -1.88
CA SER A 36 29.19 2.47 -2.32
C SER A 36 29.73 3.28 -1.14
N ALA A 37 30.97 3.00 -0.73
CA ALA A 37 31.64 3.75 0.33
C ALA A 37 31.79 5.25 -0.01
N GLU A 38 32.01 5.58 -1.28
CA GLU A 38 32.12 6.95 -1.77
C GLU A 38 30.81 7.72 -1.61
N ILE A 39 29.67 7.12 -1.99
CA ILE A 39 28.35 7.74 -1.84
C ILE A 39 28.01 7.94 -0.37
N VAL A 40 28.26 6.94 0.48
CA VAL A 40 28.03 7.04 1.93
C VAL A 40 28.86 8.17 2.53
N ALA A 41 30.13 8.28 2.19
CA ALA A 41 31.02 9.34 2.68
C ALA A 41 30.54 10.72 2.24
N LYS A 42 30.08 10.87 1.00
CA LYS A 42 29.53 12.12 0.47
C LYS A 42 28.26 12.53 1.20
N VAL A 43 27.32 11.60 1.35
CA VAL A 43 26.06 11.85 2.09
C VAL A 43 26.33 12.20 3.56
N ALA A 44 27.27 11.50 4.19
CA ALA A 44 27.68 11.78 5.55
C ALA A 44 28.24 13.20 5.70
N THR A 45 29.07 13.64 4.78
CA THR A 45 29.66 14.99 4.77
C THR A 45 28.58 16.04 4.56
N GLU A 46 27.69 15.86 3.59
CA GLU A 46 26.62 16.81 3.28
C GLU A 46 25.58 16.93 4.42
N SER A 47 25.26 15.82 5.08
CA SER A 47 24.32 15.78 6.20
C SER A 47 24.95 16.09 7.56
N GLN A 48 26.26 16.31 7.62
CA GLN A 48 27.03 16.55 8.86
C GLN A 48 26.93 15.39 9.87
N HIS A 49 26.79 14.16 9.37
CA HIS A 49 26.79 12.95 10.19
C HIS A 49 28.09 12.16 10.00
N SER A 50 28.37 11.26 10.94
CA SER A 50 29.43 10.27 10.76
C SER A 50 29.06 9.27 9.66
N VAL A 51 30.07 8.65 9.04
CA VAL A 51 29.86 7.58 8.05
C VAL A 51 29.06 6.43 8.65
N GLU A 52 29.39 6.04 9.88
CA GLU A 52 28.74 4.96 10.60
C GLU A 52 27.24 5.25 10.85
N LEU A 53 26.92 6.45 11.32
CA LEU A 53 25.53 6.87 11.52
C LEU A 53 24.77 6.94 10.20
N THR A 54 25.38 7.42 9.14
CA THR A 54 24.77 7.45 7.80
C THR A 54 24.46 6.05 7.29
N GLN A 55 25.36 5.09 7.48
CA GLN A 55 25.09 3.70 7.13
C GLN A 55 23.92 3.11 7.90
N GLN A 56 23.84 3.37 9.21
CA GLN A 56 22.73 2.93 10.05
C GLN A 56 21.39 3.52 9.61
N ILE A 57 21.35 4.80 9.29
CA ILE A 57 20.16 5.47 8.79
C ILE A 57 19.71 4.87 7.47
N LEU A 58 20.60 4.72 6.50
CA LEU A 58 20.29 4.13 5.18
C LEU A 58 19.79 2.69 5.32
N LEU A 59 20.43 1.89 6.16
CA LEU A 59 20.01 0.51 6.42
C LEU A 59 18.62 0.47 7.04
N THR A 60 18.33 1.34 8.01
CA THR A 60 17.01 1.45 8.63
C THR A 60 15.95 1.80 7.60
N PHE A 61 16.22 2.75 6.70
CA PHE A 61 15.31 3.08 5.59
C PHE A 61 15.03 1.88 4.68
N VAL A 62 16.05 1.13 4.30
CA VAL A 62 15.89 -0.07 3.47
C VAL A 62 14.99 -1.09 4.16
N ILE A 63 15.21 -1.35 5.44
CA ILE A 63 14.41 -2.31 6.21
C ILE A 63 12.95 -1.85 6.32
N VAL A 64 12.72 -0.60 6.73
CA VAL A 64 11.36 -0.04 6.91
C VAL A 64 10.62 -0.01 5.58
N LEU A 65 11.24 0.48 4.52
CA LEU A 65 10.62 0.54 3.19
C LEU A 65 10.32 -0.86 2.65
N SER A 66 11.17 -1.85 2.93
CA SER A 66 10.92 -3.24 2.52
C SER A 66 9.70 -3.83 3.22
N VAL A 67 9.52 -3.56 4.51
CA VAL A 67 8.33 -3.97 5.27
C VAL A 67 7.07 -3.29 4.70
N VAL A 68 7.14 -1.98 4.47
CA VAL A 68 6.03 -1.21 3.87
C VAL A 68 5.70 -1.73 2.47
N PHE A 69 6.70 -2.08 1.67
CA PHE A 69 6.51 -2.66 0.34
C PHE A 69 5.73 -3.98 0.41
N VAL A 70 6.11 -4.88 1.31
CA VAL A 70 5.41 -6.17 1.49
C VAL A 70 3.97 -5.95 1.91
N ILE A 71 3.71 -5.03 2.84
CA ILE A 71 2.35 -4.70 3.29
C ILE A 71 1.50 -4.20 2.11
N HIS A 72 2.00 -3.26 1.33
CA HIS A 72 1.28 -2.72 0.17
C HIS A 72 1.05 -3.78 -0.90
N PHE A 73 2.00 -4.69 -1.08
CA PHE A 73 1.86 -5.82 -2.01
C PHE A 73 0.73 -6.77 -1.58
N ILE A 74 0.63 -7.06 -0.27
CA ILE A 74 -0.46 -7.86 0.29
C ILE A 74 -1.81 -7.16 0.09
N ILE A 75 -1.88 -5.85 0.27
CA ILE A 75 -3.10 -5.06 0.07
C ILE A 75 -3.65 -5.23 -1.36
N LEU A 76 -2.81 -5.33 -2.38
CA LEU A 76 -3.25 -5.58 -3.76
C LEU A 76 -4.09 -6.87 -3.87
N PHE A 77 -3.66 -7.94 -3.22
CA PHE A 77 -4.41 -9.20 -3.19
C PHE A 77 -5.73 -9.06 -2.44
N MET A 78 -5.74 -8.31 -1.35
CA MET A 78 -6.95 -8.05 -0.58
C MET A 78 -7.98 -7.27 -1.38
N VAL A 79 -7.55 -6.27 -2.16
CA VAL A 79 -8.43 -5.51 -3.08
C VAL A 79 -9.00 -6.41 -4.16
N ALA A 80 -8.17 -7.23 -4.79
CA ALA A 80 -8.62 -8.20 -5.79
C ALA A 80 -9.65 -9.18 -5.21
N ASN A 81 -9.42 -9.66 -3.99
CA ASN A 81 -10.36 -10.52 -3.29
C ASN A 81 -11.69 -9.82 -2.98
N ALA A 82 -11.67 -8.58 -2.53
CA ALA A 82 -12.89 -7.81 -2.27
C ALA A 82 -13.70 -7.58 -3.56
N LYS A 83 -13.04 -7.24 -4.67
CA LYS A 83 -13.69 -7.12 -5.98
C LYS A 83 -14.34 -8.43 -6.41
N LYS A 84 -13.66 -9.55 -6.21
CA LYS A 84 -14.19 -10.88 -6.54
C LYS A 84 -15.46 -11.20 -5.73
N HIS A 85 -15.49 -10.84 -4.45
CA HIS A 85 -16.70 -11.02 -3.64
C HIS A 85 -17.87 -10.17 -4.12
N LEU A 86 -17.62 -8.98 -4.63
CA LEU A 86 -18.65 -8.16 -5.28
C LEU A 86 -19.15 -8.77 -6.59
N ASP A 87 -18.25 -9.30 -7.41
CA ASP A 87 -18.61 -9.94 -8.69
C ASP A 87 -19.45 -11.19 -8.47
N ASN A 88 -19.10 -12.00 -7.50
CA ASN A 88 -19.76 -13.27 -7.21
C ASN A 88 -21.00 -13.11 -6.30
N LYS A 89 -21.36 -11.89 -5.93
CA LYS A 89 -22.53 -11.58 -5.07
C LYS A 89 -22.57 -12.43 -3.80
N THR A 90 -21.42 -12.58 -3.14
CA THR A 90 -21.30 -13.45 -1.95
C THR A 90 -21.94 -12.86 -0.70
N GLY A 91 -22.25 -11.56 -0.69
CA GLY A 91 -22.77 -10.85 0.47
C GLY A 91 -21.78 -10.68 1.62
N LYS A 92 -20.51 -11.04 1.44
CA LYS A 92 -19.49 -10.91 2.49
C LYS A 92 -19.07 -9.46 2.69
N VAL A 93 -19.29 -8.95 3.89
CA VAL A 93 -18.96 -7.59 4.31
C VAL A 93 -17.50 -7.47 4.75
N SER A 94 -16.94 -8.53 5.35
CA SER A 94 -15.62 -8.51 5.97
C SER A 94 -14.46 -8.07 5.05
N PRO A 95 -14.37 -8.47 3.75
CA PRO A 95 -13.31 -7.98 2.89
C PRO A 95 -13.35 -6.46 2.70
N HIS A 96 -14.54 -5.89 2.62
CA HIS A 96 -14.74 -4.45 2.44
C HIS A 96 -14.45 -3.66 3.72
N LEU A 97 -14.80 -4.23 4.88
CA LEU A 97 -14.48 -3.64 6.18
C LEU A 97 -12.97 -3.55 6.39
N VAL A 98 -12.24 -4.61 6.04
CA VAL A 98 -10.77 -4.63 6.15
C VAL A 98 -10.15 -3.56 5.26
N LEU A 99 -10.61 -3.40 4.02
CA LEU A 99 -10.12 -2.35 3.12
C LEU A 99 -10.47 -0.94 3.58
N LEU A 100 -11.64 -0.76 4.21
CA LEU A 100 -12.00 0.51 4.83
C LEU A 100 -10.99 0.88 5.92
N LEU A 101 -10.68 -0.05 6.83
CA LEU A 101 -9.73 0.15 7.92
C LEU A 101 -8.32 0.41 7.37
N LEU A 102 -7.88 -0.35 6.38
CA LEU A 102 -6.59 -0.13 5.71
C LEU A 102 -6.54 1.19 4.97
N GLY A 103 -7.65 1.63 4.38
CA GLY A 103 -7.77 2.94 3.75
C GLY A 103 -7.57 4.09 4.75
N ILE A 104 -8.05 3.95 5.98
CA ILE A 104 -7.79 4.91 7.06
C ILE A 104 -6.31 4.92 7.44
N LEU A 105 -5.72 3.74 7.66
CA LEU A 105 -4.34 3.60 8.11
C LEU A 105 -3.33 4.06 7.05
N ASP A 106 -3.60 3.78 5.78
CA ASP A 106 -2.74 4.09 4.64
C ASP A 106 -3.08 5.45 3.99
N CYS A 107 -4.03 6.18 4.53
CA CYS A 107 -4.55 7.43 3.98
C CYS A 107 -5.00 7.30 2.53
N ASN A 108 -5.49 6.12 2.12
CA ASN A 108 -6.01 5.87 0.78
C ASN A 108 -7.53 6.04 0.77
N LEU A 109 -7.96 7.23 0.36
CA LEU A 109 -9.37 7.60 0.32
C LEU A 109 -10.20 6.68 -0.59
N PHE A 110 -9.60 6.16 -1.67
CA PHE A 110 -10.29 5.26 -2.60
C PHE A 110 -10.62 3.92 -1.96
N TYR A 111 -9.76 3.37 -1.13
CA TYR A 111 -10.05 2.16 -0.37
C TYR A 111 -11.06 2.41 0.75
N LEU A 112 -10.98 3.56 1.40
CA LEU A 112 -11.94 3.97 2.42
C LEU A 112 -13.36 4.04 1.85
N LEU A 113 -13.56 4.83 0.79
CA LEU A 113 -14.86 4.99 0.14
C LEU A 113 -15.31 3.71 -0.57
N GLY A 114 -14.39 3.02 -1.24
CA GLY A 114 -14.64 1.73 -1.87
C GLY A 114 -15.11 0.68 -0.87
N GLY A 115 -14.52 0.67 0.32
CA GLY A 115 -14.92 -0.19 1.44
C GLY A 115 -16.33 0.11 1.93
N ILE A 116 -16.66 1.38 2.13
CA ILE A 116 -18.00 1.79 2.54
C ILE A 116 -19.05 1.35 1.51
N PHE A 117 -18.84 1.68 0.24
CA PHE A 117 -19.77 1.30 -0.83
C PHE A 117 -19.82 -0.21 -1.06
N GLY A 118 -18.68 -0.90 -0.85
CA GLY A 118 -18.61 -2.35 -0.92
C GLY A 118 -19.44 -3.04 0.16
N MET A 119 -19.40 -2.53 1.40
CA MET A 119 -20.22 -3.05 2.49
C MET A 119 -21.71 -2.86 2.22
N VAL A 120 -22.11 -1.69 1.72
CA VAL A 120 -23.49 -1.43 1.35
C VAL A 120 -23.94 -2.37 0.22
N ALA A 121 -23.13 -2.53 -0.82
CA ALA A 121 -23.43 -3.44 -1.92
C ALA A 121 -23.52 -4.90 -1.48
N ALA A 122 -22.63 -5.34 -0.59
CA ALA A 122 -22.67 -6.68 -0.03
C ALA A 122 -23.92 -6.93 0.82
N SER A 123 -24.32 -5.94 1.60
CA SER A 123 -25.58 -6.00 2.37
C SER A 123 -26.81 -6.08 1.47
N ASP A 124 -26.82 -5.32 0.38
CA ASP A 124 -27.91 -5.36 -0.61
C ASP A 124 -27.96 -6.74 -1.29
N ASP A 125 -26.83 -7.36 -1.60
CA ASP A 125 -26.77 -8.72 -2.18
C ASP A 125 -27.39 -9.77 -1.23
N VAL A 126 -27.23 -9.62 0.08
CA VAL A 126 -27.87 -10.49 1.08
C VAL A 126 -29.36 -10.26 1.16
N LEU A 127 -29.80 -9.00 1.15
CA LEU A 127 -31.22 -8.65 1.27
C LEU A 127 -32.03 -8.99 0.01
N SER A 128 -31.40 -9.12 -1.15
CA SER A 128 -32.04 -9.46 -2.42
C SER A 128 -32.33 -10.97 -2.59
N GLU A 129 -31.79 -11.79 -1.71
CA GLU A 129 -32.07 -13.23 -1.64
C GLU A 129 -33.32 -13.48 -0.78
#